data_893d642123885d34f5b1478605ad5b2b
#
_entry.id   893d642123885d34f5b1478605ad5b2b
#
_cell.length_a   1.000
_cell.length_b   1.000
_cell.length_c   1.000
_cell.angle_alpha   90.00
_cell.angle_beta   90.00
_cell.angle_gamma   90.00
#
_symmetry.space_group_name_H-M   'P 1'
#
loop_
_entity.id
_entity.type
_entity.pdbx_description
1 polymer ?
#
loop_
_entity_poly.entity_id
_entity_poly.type
_entity_poly.pdbx_seq_one_letter_code
_entity_poly.pdbx_strand_id
1 'polypeptide(L)'
;MIEDFNCILYAPPIGAVYQEDNPFPVFLEDNDFVESFKKHSMHIKQFVKRNKDHLSGLYTLQGLRHFVDTGYTIDFPQPFYQPLTINDRIKILRRLKNFINTYSINLVDVPEYDNMSFSVIIMNMNTLYFQIVSASGTIKTIQLHEASLVMAFNDYYQYILEEKLLSKEDAFKIIDSYITQLDMLKE
;
A
#
# COMPACT_ATOMS: atom_id res chain seq x y z
N MET A 1 4.29 -19.10 -13.04
CA MET A 1 4.47 -17.75 -13.63
C MET A 1 3.28 -16.93 -13.17
N ILE A 2 3.48 -15.71 -12.72
CA ILE A 2 2.35 -14.83 -12.36
C ILE A 2 1.92 -14.17 -13.66
N GLU A 3 0.67 -14.38 -14.04
CA GLU A 3 0.09 -13.82 -15.26
C GLU A 3 -0.61 -12.50 -14.96
N ASP A 4 -1.34 -12.43 -13.81
CA ASP A 4 -2.02 -11.23 -13.36
C ASP A 4 -1.95 -11.10 -11.84
N PHE A 5 -1.73 -9.87 -11.38
CA PHE A 5 -1.71 -9.52 -9.97
C PHE A 5 -2.43 -8.17 -9.79
N ASN A 6 -3.65 -8.23 -9.29
CA ASN A 6 -4.47 -7.07 -9.00
C ASN A 6 -4.58 -6.89 -7.49
N CYS A 7 -4.39 -5.67 -6.99
CA CYS A 7 -4.52 -5.43 -5.56
C CYS A 7 -5.24 -4.11 -5.26
N ILE A 8 -6.04 -4.14 -4.21
CA ILE A 8 -6.61 -2.95 -3.56
C ILE A 8 -5.95 -2.85 -2.19
N LEU A 9 -5.17 -1.81 -1.98
CA LEU A 9 -4.43 -1.60 -0.74
C LEU A 9 -4.93 -0.34 -0.05
N TYR A 10 -5.17 -0.45 1.24
CA TYR A 10 -5.61 0.68 2.05
C TYR A 10 -4.54 1.78 2.09
N ALA A 11 -3.29 1.45 2.34
CA ALA A 11 -2.17 2.40 2.31
C ALA A 11 -1.06 1.89 1.41
N PRO A 12 -0.23 2.79 0.86
CA PRO A 12 0.91 2.37 0.06
C PRO A 12 1.81 1.44 0.89
N PRO A 13 2.08 0.21 0.44
CA PRO A 13 3.02 -0.65 1.13
C PRO A 13 4.42 -0.02 1.04
N ILE A 14 5.07 0.17 2.18
CA ILE A 14 6.45 0.68 2.22
C ILE A 14 7.36 -0.23 1.39
N GLY A 15 7.15 -1.54 1.47
CA GLY A 15 7.92 -2.52 0.71
C GLY A 15 7.88 -2.30 -0.80
N ALA A 16 6.74 -1.88 -1.36
CA ALA A 16 6.60 -1.61 -2.79
C ALA A 16 7.21 -0.26 -3.20
N VAL A 17 7.08 0.75 -2.34
CA VAL A 17 7.68 2.08 -2.53
C VAL A 17 9.14 2.10 -2.07
N TYR A 18 9.62 1.01 -1.48
CA TYR A 18 10.92 0.89 -0.86
C TYR A 18 12.06 0.80 -1.89
N GLN A 19 12.93 1.78 -1.88
CA GLN A 19 14.24 1.73 -2.55
C GLN A 19 15.35 1.74 -1.49
N GLU A 20 16.59 1.41 -1.86
CA GLU A 20 17.72 1.21 -0.92
C GLU A 20 17.96 2.37 0.07
N ASP A 21 17.59 3.58 -0.32
CA ASP A 21 17.75 4.81 0.49
C ASP A 21 16.48 5.20 1.27
N ASN A 22 15.51 4.33 1.41
CA ASN A 22 14.30 4.64 2.18
C ASN A 22 14.57 4.55 3.68
N PRO A 23 14.00 5.49 4.44
CA PRO A 23 14.01 5.33 5.88
C PRO A 23 13.23 4.05 6.24
N PHE A 24 13.90 3.17 6.93
CA PHE A 24 13.24 2.08 7.62
C PHE A 24 12.53 2.65 8.83
N PRO A 25 11.33 2.15 9.17
CA PRO A 25 10.76 2.42 10.47
C PRO A 25 11.77 2.06 11.56
N VAL A 26 11.86 2.90 12.58
CA VAL A 26 12.62 2.57 13.78
C VAL A 26 11.84 1.53 14.54
N PHE A 27 12.30 0.30 14.55
CA PHE A 27 11.70 -0.75 15.34
C PHE A 27 12.01 -0.52 16.82
N LEU A 28 11.02 -0.78 17.68
CA LEU A 28 11.15 -0.62 19.12
C LEU A 28 12.06 -1.67 19.75
N GLU A 29 12.20 -2.81 19.10
CA GLU A 29 13.07 -3.90 19.53
C GLU A 29 13.79 -4.48 18.29
N ASP A 30 15.09 -4.75 18.44
CA ASP A 30 15.87 -5.46 17.41
C ASP A 30 15.79 -6.95 17.73
N ASN A 31 15.03 -7.69 16.93
CA ASN A 31 14.80 -9.11 17.12
C ASN A 31 14.69 -9.83 15.76
N ASP A 32 14.58 -11.15 15.82
CA ASP A 32 14.47 -12.01 14.62
C ASP A 32 13.30 -11.61 13.70
N PHE A 33 12.26 -10.99 14.26
CA PHE A 33 11.13 -10.46 13.49
C PHE A 33 11.56 -9.33 12.56
N VAL A 34 12.36 -8.38 13.05
CA VAL A 34 12.88 -7.23 12.27
C VAL A 34 13.73 -7.71 11.11
N GLU A 35 14.63 -8.66 11.36
CA GLU A 35 15.48 -9.23 10.31
C GLU A 35 14.65 -10.01 9.26
N SER A 36 13.70 -10.82 9.71
CA SER A 36 12.76 -11.53 8.84
C SER A 36 11.95 -10.53 8.00
N PHE A 37 11.51 -9.45 8.61
CA PHE A 37 10.75 -8.40 7.93
C PHE A 37 11.58 -7.66 6.88
N LYS A 38 12.82 -7.25 7.19
CA LYS A 38 13.75 -6.64 6.22
C LYS A 38 13.95 -7.55 5.00
N LYS A 39 14.16 -8.84 5.25
CA LYS A 39 14.30 -9.85 4.19
C LYS A 39 13.03 -9.97 3.34
N HIS A 40 11.87 -10.00 3.98
CA HIS A 40 10.57 -10.04 3.30
C HIS A 40 10.35 -8.80 2.41
N SER A 41 10.63 -7.60 2.92
CA SER A 41 10.52 -6.35 2.16
C SER A 41 11.43 -6.33 0.92
N MET A 42 12.64 -6.89 1.01
CA MET A 42 13.51 -7.04 -0.17
C MET A 42 12.91 -8.01 -1.20
N HIS A 43 12.27 -9.10 -0.75
CA HIS A 43 11.59 -10.03 -1.66
C HIS A 43 10.42 -9.37 -2.37
N ILE A 44 9.58 -8.60 -1.66
CA ILE A 44 8.48 -7.83 -2.26
C ILE A 44 9.01 -6.88 -3.32
N LYS A 45 10.06 -6.13 -3.02
CA LYS A 45 10.70 -5.22 -3.99
C LYS A 45 11.15 -5.94 -5.25
N GLN A 46 11.84 -7.09 -5.10
CA GLN A 46 12.27 -7.88 -6.24
C GLN A 46 11.08 -8.44 -7.04
N PHE A 47 10.04 -8.88 -6.34
CA PHE A 47 8.80 -9.35 -6.94
C PHE A 47 8.14 -8.26 -7.79
N VAL A 48 7.94 -7.07 -7.22
CA VAL A 48 7.36 -5.92 -7.93
C VAL A 48 8.18 -5.57 -9.17
N LYS A 49 9.52 -5.50 -9.02
CA LYS A 49 10.41 -5.18 -10.15
C LYS A 49 10.34 -6.21 -11.28
N ARG A 50 10.23 -7.50 -10.94
CA ARG A 50 10.19 -8.59 -11.94
C ARG A 50 8.84 -8.70 -12.65
N ASN A 51 7.77 -8.30 -11.98
CA ASN A 51 6.40 -8.47 -12.48
C ASN A 51 5.72 -7.13 -12.78
N LYS A 52 6.48 -6.07 -13.03
CA LYS A 52 5.94 -4.71 -13.19
C LYS A 52 4.85 -4.60 -14.27
N ASP A 53 4.94 -5.39 -15.33
CA ASP A 53 4.01 -5.38 -16.46
C ASP A 53 2.72 -6.19 -16.18
N HIS A 54 2.72 -6.97 -15.10
CA HIS A 54 1.60 -7.82 -14.64
C HIS A 54 0.98 -7.35 -13.33
N LEU A 55 1.47 -6.21 -12.80
CA LEU A 55 0.99 -5.65 -11.55
C LEU A 55 0.02 -4.51 -11.83
N SER A 56 -1.15 -4.59 -11.25
CA SER A 56 -2.08 -3.48 -11.18
C SER A 56 -2.50 -3.26 -9.73
N GLY A 57 -2.36 -2.05 -9.24
CA GLY A 57 -2.64 -1.74 -7.85
C GLY A 57 -3.45 -0.45 -7.69
N LEU A 58 -4.41 -0.50 -6.78
CA LEU A 58 -5.24 0.63 -6.39
C LEU A 58 -4.92 0.97 -4.93
N TYR A 59 -4.50 2.20 -4.67
CA TYR A 59 -4.30 2.73 -3.33
C TYR A 59 -5.43 3.68 -2.98
N THR A 60 -6.04 3.51 -1.81
CA THR A 60 -7.14 4.37 -1.40
C THR A 60 -6.63 5.71 -0.88
N LEU A 61 -7.36 6.79 -1.18
CA LEU A 61 -7.06 8.11 -0.61
C LEU A 61 -7.15 8.12 0.91
N GLN A 62 -8.07 7.35 1.47
CA GLN A 62 -8.29 7.21 2.89
C GLN A 62 -7.03 6.66 3.58
N GLY A 63 -6.48 5.59 3.02
CA GLY A 63 -5.23 5.01 3.52
C GLY A 63 -4.03 5.94 3.34
N LEU A 64 -3.98 6.68 2.23
CA LEU A 64 -2.94 7.68 2.03
C LEU A 64 -3.02 8.81 3.06
N ARG A 65 -4.23 9.30 3.35
CA ARG A 65 -4.48 10.30 4.39
C ARG A 65 -4.05 9.77 5.76
N HIS A 66 -4.48 8.55 6.12
CA HIS A 66 -4.07 7.93 7.37
C HIS A 66 -2.55 7.86 7.52
N PHE A 67 -1.84 7.47 6.46
CA PHE A 67 -0.37 7.47 6.45
C PHE A 67 0.20 8.88 6.65
N VAL A 68 -0.34 9.88 5.98
CA VAL A 68 0.10 11.29 6.11
C VAL A 68 -0.08 11.79 7.54
N ASP A 69 -1.22 11.52 8.15
CA ASP A 69 -1.58 12.03 9.47
C ASP A 69 -0.80 11.32 10.59
N THR A 70 -0.63 10.01 10.47
CA THR A 70 -0.09 9.19 11.57
C THR A 70 1.35 8.74 11.39
N GLY A 71 1.84 8.64 10.15
CA GLY A 71 3.14 8.04 9.83
C GLY A 71 3.16 6.51 9.90
N TYR A 72 2.01 5.88 10.13
CA TYR A 72 1.89 4.43 10.12
C TYR A 72 1.48 3.91 8.74
N THR A 73 1.94 2.72 8.40
CA THR A 73 1.57 1.99 7.19
C THR A 73 0.89 0.69 7.56
N ILE A 74 0.15 0.12 6.62
CA ILE A 74 -0.56 -1.13 6.84
C ILE A 74 0.38 -2.35 6.90
N ASP A 75 1.58 -2.21 6.35
CA ASP A 75 2.52 -3.34 6.21
C ASP A 75 3.14 -3.77 7.54
N PHE A 76 3.03 -2.93 8.57
CA PHE A 76 3.67 -3.15 9.85
C PHE A 76 2.68 -3.11 11.00
N PRO A 77 2.73 -4.07 11.91
CA PRO A 77 1.97 -4.00 13.14
C PRO A 77 2.45 -2.81 13.99
N GLN A 78 1.59 -1.85 14.24
CA GLN A 78 1.90 -0.62 14.98
C GLN A 78 2.66 -0.81 16.31
N PRO A 79 2.43 -1.86 17.12
CA PRO A 79 3.15 -2.03 18.38
C PRO A 79 4.66 -2.24 18.24
N PHE A 80 5.16 -2.56 17.05
CA PHE A 80 6.55 -2.95 16.86
C PHE A 80 7.46 -1.85 16.31
N TYR A 81 6.91 -0.70 15.92
CA TYR A 81 7.73 0.37 15.34
C TYR A 81 7.19 1.77 15.69
N GLN A 82 8.08 2.75 15.61
CA GLN A 82 7.70 4.16 15.75
C GLN A 82 7.11 4.70 14.43
N PRO A 83 6.16 5.64 14.50
CA PRO A 83 5.65 6.29 13.29
C PRO A 83 6.79 6.97 12.54
N LEU A 84 6.70 6.94 11.22
CA LEU A 84 7.68 7.61 10.36
C LEU A 84 7.70 9.12 10.63
N THR A 85 8.91 9.69 10.66
CA THR A 85 9.08 11.12 10.82
C THR A 85 8.42 11.90 9.68
N ILE A 86 8.13 13.17 9.89
CA ILE A 86 7.58 14.04 8.84
C ILE A 86 8.47 14.03 7.59
N ASN A 87 9.79 14.10 7.77
CA ASN A 87 10.74 14.05 6.64
C ASN A 87 10.64 12.75 5.85
N ASP A 88 10.46 11.63 6.54
CA ASP A 88 10.38 10.32 5.91
C ASP A 88 9.06 10.13 5.17
N ARG A 89 7.95 10.62 5.75
CA ARG A 89 6.64 10.67 5.05
C ARG A 89 6.76 11.45 3.74
N ILE A 90 7.36 12.62 3.76
CA ILE A 90 7.57 13.43 2.54
C ILE A 90 8.41 12.69 1.50
N LYS A 91 9.50 12.03 1.91
CA LYS A 91 10.32 11.22 0.98
C LYS A 91 9.47 10.11 0.33
N ILE A 92 8.67 9.42 1.13
CA ILE A 92 7.79 8.35 0.63
C ILE A 92 6.74 8.91 -0.34
N LEU A 93 6.10 10.03 -0.03
CA LEU A 93 5.13 10.68 -0.91
C LEU A 93 5.75 11.09 -2.26
N ARG A 94 6.95 11.67 -2.26
CA ARG A 94 7.67 11.99 -3.50
C ARG A 94 7.97 10.74 -4.34
N ARG A 95 8.31 9.64 -3.70
CA ARG A 95 8.55 8.36 -4.38
C ARG A 95 7.28 7.70 -4.87
N LEU A 96 6.18 7.85 -4.14
CA LEU A 96 4.86 7.38 -4.60
C LEU A 96 4.50 7.99 -5.95
N LYS A 97 4.77 9.28 -6.20
CA LYS A 97 4.56 9.90 -7.51
C LYS A 97 5.39 9.21 -8.61
N ASN A 98 6.66 8.91 -8.33
CA ASN A 98 7.50 8.17 -9.28
C ASN A 98 6.99 6.76 -9.50
N PHE A 99 6.48 6.12 -8.45
CA PHE A 99 5.93 4.77 -8.50
C PHE A 99 4.65 4.73 -9.35
N ILE A 100 3.74 5.67 -9.18
CA ILE A 100 2.54 5.84 -10.01
C ILE A 100 2.91 6.05 -11.49
N ASN A 101 4.00 6.76 -11.79
CA ASN A 101 4.45 6.95 -13.16
C ASN A 101 5.07 5.70 -13.80
N THR A 102 5.69 4.84 -12.99
CA THR A 102 6.50 3.72 -13.48
C THR A 102 5.73 2.41 -13.53
N TYR A 103 4.73 2.26 -12.67
CA TYR A 103 3.95 1.04 -12.50
C TYR A 103 2.47 1.31 -12.74
N SER A 104 1.69 0.26 -12.98
CA SER A 104 0.22 0.36 -13.07
C SER A 104 -0.41 0.50 -11.67
N ILE A 105 0.02 1.53 -10.94
CA ILE A 105 -0.47 1.87 -9.61
C ILE A 105 -1.23 3.18 -9.70
N ASN A 106 -2.42 3.22 -9.13
CA ASN A 106 -3.31 4.36 -9.21
C ASN A 106 -3.90 4.69 -7.83
N LEU A 107 -4.26 5.96 -7.63
CA LEU A 107 -5.04 6.37 -6.48
C LEU A 107 -6.53 6.31 -6.81
N VAL A 108 -7.33 5.87 -5.84
CA VAL A 108 -8.77 5.77 -5.94
C VAL A 108 -9.44 6.43 -4.73
N ASP A 109 -10.58 7.04 -4.97
CA ASP A 109 -11.41 7.62 -3.90
C ASP A 109 -12.57 6.67 -3.60
N VAL A 110 -12.43 5.91 -2.51
CA VAL A 110 -13.41 4.90 -2.08
C VAL A 110 -13.77 5.18 -0.62
N PRO A 111 -14.71 6.12 -0.37
CA PRO A 111 -15.09 6.51 0.99
C PRO A 111 -15.57 5.36 1.88
N GLU A 112 -16.09 4.30 1.28
CA GLU A 112 -16.53 3.08 1.98
C GLU A 112 -15.39 2.41 2.74
N TYR A 113 -14.14 2.68 2.38
CA TYR A 113 -12.94 2.16 3.03
C TYR A 113 -12.45 2.99 4.22
N ASP A 114 -13.09 4.11 4.56
CA ASP A 114 -12.67 4.98 5.66
C ASP A 114 -12.56 4.25 7.02
N ASN A 115 -13.38 3.21 7.20
CA ASN A 115 -13.42 2.43 8.44
C ASN A 115 -12.92 0.99 8.27
N MET A 116 -12.37 0.65 7.11
CA MET A 116 -11.94 -0.71 6.80
C MET A 116 -10.42 -0.80 6.68
N SER A 117 -9.79 -1.51 7.60
CA SER A 117 -8.35 -1.80 7.58
C SER A 117 -8.10 -3.15 6.90
N PHE A 118 -8.44 -3.27 5.63
CA PHE A 118 -8.15 -4.49 4.89
C PHE A 118 -7.54 -4.20 3.52
N SER A 119 -6.80 -5.18 3.01
CA SER A 119 -6.27 -5.18 1.65
C SER A 119 -6.73 -6.44 0.94
N VAL A 120 -6.95 -6.34 -0.35
CA VAL A 120 -7.36 -7.45 -1.21
C VAL A 120 -6.30 -7.64 -2.29
N ILE A 121 -5.86 -8.85 -2.49
CA ILE A 121 -4.93 -9.23 -3.55
C ILE A 121 -5.56 -10.36 -4.35
N ILE A 122 -5.71 -10.17 -5.65
CA ILE A 122 -6.21 -11.15 -6.60
C ILE A 122 -5.02 -11.61 -7.43
N MET A 123 -4.74 -12.91 -7.44
CA MET A 123 -3.61 -13.48 -8.16
C MET A 123 -4.10 -14.48 -9.20
N ASN A 124 -3.69 -14.29 -10.45
CA ASN A 124 -4.00 -15.16 -11.58
C ASN A 124 -5.50 -15.48 -11.73
N MET A 125 -6.38 -14.58 -11.32
CA MET A 125 -7.84 -14.75 -11.38
C MET A 125 -8.38 -16.02 -10.70
N ASN A 126 -7.61 -16.65 -9.80
CA ASN A 126 -7.99 -17.89 -9.14
C ASN A 126 -7.72 -17.93 -7.64
N THR A 127 -7.02 -16.94 -7.13
CA THR A 127 -6.66 -16.87 -5.72
C THR A 127 -6.90 -15.48 -5.19
N LEU A 128 -7.62 -15.39 -4.07
CA LEU A 128 -7.90 -14.17 -3.35
C LEU A 128 -7.17 -14.21 -2.00
N TYR A 129 -6.36 -13.21 -1.73
CA TYR A 129 -5.79 -12.97 -0.41
C TYR A 129 -6.50 -11.78 0.22
N PHE A 130 -7.01 -11.99 1.40
CA PHE A 130 -7.66 -10.98 2.21
C PHE A 130 -6.79 -10.69 3.42
N GLN A 131 -6.24 -9.50 3.51
CA GLN A 131 -5.40 -9.08 4.62
C GLN A 131 -6.18 -8.12 5.52
N ILE A 132 -6.34 -8.49 6.76
CA ILE A 132 -7.04 -7.70 7.78
C ILE A 132 -6.03 -7.26 8.83
N VAL A 133 -6.01 -5.96 9.12
CA VAL A 133 -5.25 -5.40 10.22
C VAL A 133 -6.16 -5.27 11.42
N SER A 134 -5.85 -5.98 12.51
CA SER A 134 -6.59 -5.85 13.76
C SER A 134 -6.29 -4.54 14.47
N ALA A 135 -7.13 -4.15 15.41
CA ALA A 135 -6.89 -2.97 16.27
C ALA A 135 -5.56 -3.04 17.06
N SER A 136 -5.03 -4.25 17.28
CA SER A 136 -3.70 -4.46 17.89
C SER A 136 -2.55 -4.39 16.87
N GLY A 137 -2.83 -4.06 15.61
CA GLY A 137 -1.83 -4.02 14.55
C GLY A 137 -1.44 -5.39 13.98
N THR A 138 -2.09 -6.48 14.42
CA THR A 138 -1.78 -7.80 13.88
C THR A 138 -2.38 -7.97 12.49
N ILE A 139 -1.56 -8.37 11.52
CA ILE A 139 -2.02 -8.69 10.17
C ILE A 139 -2.44 -10.16 10.13
N LYS A 140 -3.67 -10.40 9.69
CA LYS A 140 -4.17 -11.75 9.39
C LYS A 140 -4.43 -11.86 7.89
N THR A 141 -3.91 -12.92 7.28
CA THR A 141 -4.13 -13.20 5.87
C THR A 141 -5.03 -14.42 5.73
N ILE A 142 -6.10 -14.27 4.98
CA ILE A 142 -7.00 -15.35 4.60
C ILE A 142 -6.78 -15.59 3.11
N GLN A 143 -6.50 -16.81 2.73
CA GLN A 143 -6.38 -17.23 1.34
C GLN A 143 -7.64 -18.00 0.93
N LEU A 144 -8.24 -17.61 -0.17
CA LEU A 144 -9.47 -18.20 -0.71
C LEU A 144 -9.25 -18.62 -2.16
N HIS A 145 -9.79 -19.77 -2.53
CA HIS A 145 -9.76 -20.32 -3.89
C HIS A 145 -11.17 -20.53 -4.47
N GLU A 146 -12.17 -20.02 -3.79
CA GLU A 146 -13.56 -20.16 -4.22
C GLU A 146 -13.81 -19.22 -5.42
N ALA A 147 -14.13 -19.83 -6.58
CA ALA A 147 -14.17 -19.13 -7.86
C ALA A 147 -15.17 -17.99 -7.91
N SER A 148 -16.35 -18.14 -7.30
CA SER A 148 -17.38 -17.10 -7.31
C SER A 148 -16.96 -15.88 -6.48
N LEU A 149 -16.25 -16.08 -5.38
CA LEU A 149 -15.69 -14.99 -4.58
C LEU A 149 -14.56 -14.27 -5.34
N VAL A 150 -13.65 -15.03 -5.95
CA VAL A 150 -12.57 -14.44 -6.76
C VAL A 150 -13.14 -13.60 -7.88
N MET A 151 -14.14 -14.09 -8.59
CA MET A 151 -14.83 -13.33 -9.65
C MET A 151 -15.50 -12.07 -9.09
N ALA A 152 -16.26 -12.18 -8.01
CA ALA A 152 -16.94 -11.03 -7.42
C ALA A 152 -15.96 -9.92 -6.99
N PHE A 153 -14.80 -10.29 -6.41
CA PHE A 153 -13.77 -9.31 -6.08
C PHE A 153 -13.06 -8.76 -7.30
N ASN A 154 -12.89 -9.52 -8.36
CA ASN A 154 -12.36 -9.00 -9.61
C ASN A 154 -13.36 -8.01 -10.27
N ASP A 155 -14.64 -8.32 -10.29
CA ASP A 155 -15.67 -7.40 -10.80
C ASP A 155 -15.69 -6.11 -9.97
N TYR A 156 -15.56 -6.22 -8.65
CA TYR A 156 -15.45 -5.07 -7.77
C TYR A 156 -14.16 -4.26 -8.03
N TYR A 157 -13.04 -4.92 -8.29
CA TYR A 157 -11.80 -4.26 -8.68
C TYR A 157 -11.97 -3.46 -9.98
N GLN A 158 -12.61 -4.07 -11.00
CA GLN A 158 -12.89 -3.38 -12.26
C GLN A 158 -13.83 -2.18 -12.06
N TYR A 159 -14.88 -2.35 -11.26
CA TYR A 159 -15.77 -1.24 -10.91
C TYR A 159 -15.01 -0.07 -10.27
N ILE A 160 -14.13 -0.32 -9.32
CA ILE A 160 -13.33 0.75 -8.71
C ILE A 160 -12.42 1.41 -9.76
N LEU A 161 -11.80 0.62 -10.63
CA LEU A 161 -10.93 1.12 -11.68
C LEU A 161 -11.67 2.01 -12.67
N GLU A 162 -12.92 1.69 -13.00
CA GLU A 162 -13.74 2.46 -13.95
C GLU A 162 -14.34 3.71 -13.32
N GLU A 163 -14.86 3.61 -12.09
CA GLU A 163 -15.74 4.64 -11.50
C GLU A 163 -15.04 5.51 -10.44
N LYS A 164 -13.96 5.04 -9.84
CA LYS A 164 -13.31 5.69 -8.68
C LYS A 164 -11.87 6.09 -8.93
N LEU A 165 -11.36 5.85 -10.13
CA LEU A 165 -9.99 6.16 -10.49
C LEU A 165 -9.78 7.67 -10.55
N LEU A 166 -8.76 8.16 -9.87
CA LEU A 166 -8.28 9.52 -10.02
C LEU A 166 -7.39 9.65 -11.25
N SER A 167 -7.52 10.78 -11.95
CA SER A 167 -6.53 11.12 -12.97
C SER A 167 -5.13 11.23 -12.34
N LYS A 168 -4.08 10.94 -13.10
CA LYS A 168 -2.70 11.12 -12.60
C LYS A 168 -2.44 12.55 -12.13
N GLU A 169 -3.01 13.52 -12.84
CA GLU A 169 -2.88 14.94 -12.49
C GLU A 169 -3.50 15.22 -11.11
N ASP A 170 -4.71 14.75 -10.86
CA ASP A 170 -5.38 14.94 -9.58
C ASP A 170 -4.70 14.17 -8.45
N ALA A 171 -4.27 12.94 -8.71
CA ALA A 171 -3.46 12.17 -7.76
C ALA A 171 -2.19 12.94 -7.36
N PHE A 172 -1.49 13.54 -8.31
CA PHE A 172 -0.28 14.32 -8.03
C PHE A 172 -0.57 15.61 -7.28
N LYS A 173 -1.66 16.34 -7.60
CA LYS A 173 -2.10 17.52 -6.84
C LYS A 173 -2.37 17.17 -5.39
N ILE A 174 -3.05 16.06 -5.15
CA ILE A 174 -3.34 15.58 -3.78
C ILE A 174 -2.05 15.23 -3.04
N ILE A 175 -1.14 14.48 -3.66
CA ILE A 175 0.14 14.15 -3.04
C ILE A 175 0.96 15.41 -2.73
N ASP A 176 1.00 16.38 -3.66
CA ASP A 176 1.70 17.65 -3.44
C ASP A 176 1.08 18.47 -2.33
N SER A 177 -0.25 18.45 -2.19
CA SER A 177 -0.94 19.13 -1.08
C SER A 177 -0.54 18.51 0.26
N TYR A 178 -0.43 17.19 0.36
CA TYR A 178 0.03 16.50 1.57
C TYR A 178 1.51 16.78 1.88
N ILE A 179 2.36 16.85 0.87
CA ILE A 179 3.76 17.25 1.05
C ILE A 179 3.84 18.65 1.63
N THR A 180 3.06 19.60 1.07
CA THR A 180 3.00 20.98 1.57
C THR A 180 2.48 21.05 3.00
N GLN A 181 1.41 20.31 3.30
CA GLN A 181 0.88 20.21 4.67
C GLN A 181 1.95 19.71 5.66
N LEU A 182 2.67 18.65 5.31
CA LEU A 182 3.73 18.11 6.15
C LEU A 182 4.94 19.05 6.28
N ASP A 183 5.29 19.78 5.22
CA ASP A 183 6.38 20.75 5.28
C ASP A 183 6.05 21.91 6.24
N MET A 184 4.77 22.35 6.32
CA MET A 184 4.33 23.35 7.30
C MET A 184 4.39 22.87 8.75
N LEU A 185 4.34 21.57 9.00
CA LEU A 185 4.43 21.01 10.34
C LEU A 185 5.88 20.85 10.85
N LYS A 186 6.88 21.22 10.04
CA LYS A 186 8.30 21.17 10.44
C LYS A 186 8.74 22.43 11.20
N GLU A 187 7.96 23.50 11.09
CA GLU A 187 8.19 24.77 11.77
C GLU A 187 7.68 24.71 13.22
#